data_8f933c14db73b483cb07842d3d348aff
#
_entry.id   8f933c14db73b483cb07842d3d348aff
#
_cell.length_a   1.000
_cell.length_b   1.000
_cell.length_c   1.000
_cell.angle_alpha   90.00
_cell.angle_beta   90.00
_cell.angle_gamma   90.00
#
_symmetry.space_group_name_H-M   'P 1'
#
loop_
_entity.id
_entity.type
_entity.pdbx_description
1 polymer ?
#
loop_
_entity_poly.entity_id
_entity_poly.type
_entity_poly.pdbx_seq_one_letter_code
_entity_poly.pdbx_strand_id
1 'polypeptide(L)'
;RPARDAIANGLRKVLPERLAYAITRFKNITMQDLMFKRVRKNPEKAKQFLLGETARNLGPNYNETDFVPPYNPWEQRLCLVPDADFFDAINAGRASVVTDHIDSFDATGIKLKSGKHLDADIIVTATGLSLAFAGKIAISVDGKPVDFGHTFYYRNCMFSNVPNLAGVFGYINASWTLRVDIVGEYIT
;
A
#
# COMPACT_ATOMS: atom_id res chain seq x y z
N ARG A 1 7.32 -0.05 11.62
CA ARG A 1 8.56 -0.65 11.08
C ARG A 1 9.67 0.39 11.11
N PRO A 2 10.90 0.06 11.59
CA PRO A 2 12.02 0.99 11.54
C PRO A 2 12.29 1.45 10.10
N ALA A 3 12.53 2.74 9.90
CA ALA A 3 12.85 3.32 8.59
C ALA A 3 14.21 2.81 8.09
N ARG A 4 15.11 2.44 9.01
CA ARG A 4 16.45 1.93 8.71
C ARG A 4 16.57 0.44 8.97
N ASP A 5 17.15 -0.31 8.03
CA ASP A 5 17.47 -1.73 8.18
C ASP A 5 18.84 -1.87 8.87
N ALA A 6 18.82 -2.13 10.18
CA ALA A 6 20.04 -2.28 10.98
C ALA A 6 20.91 -3.47 10.51
N ILE A 7 20.30 -4.55 10.03
CA ILE A 7 21.02 -5.72 9.50
C ILE A 7 21.75 -5.35 8.21
N ALA A 8 21.07 -4.67 7.28
CA ALA A 8 21.69 -4.20 6.05
C ALA A 8 22.86 -3.26 6.32
N ASN A 9 22.68 -2.33 7.28
CA ASN A 9 23.73 -1.40 7.68
C ASN A 9 24.92 -2.11 8.35
N GLY A 10 24.68 -3.15 9.14
CA GLY A 10 25.70 -4.00 9.72
C GLY A 10 26.49 -4.77 8.65
N LEU A 11 25.79 -5.40 7.72
CA LEU A 11 26.42 -6.15 6.62
C LEU A 11 27.32 -5.28 5.74
N ARG A 12 26.89 -4.04 5.44
CA ARG A 12 27.70 -3.08 4.64
C ARG A 12 29.02 -2.66 5.30
N LYS A 13 29.13 -2.80 6.62
CA LYS A 13 30.37 -2.48 7.35
C LYS A 13 31.44 -3.55 7.23
N VAL A 14 31.03 -4.81 6.98
CA VAL A 14 31.92 -5.98 7.06
C VAL A 14 32.03 -6.75 5.74
N LEU A 15 31.14 -6.54 4.80
CA LEU A 15 31.10 -7.25 3.53
C LEU A 15 31.20 -6.29 2.33
N PRO A 16 31.76 -6.77 1.19
CA PRO A 16 31.68 -6.05 -0.07
C PRO A 16 30.23 -5.69 -0.42
N GLU A 17 30.04 -4.52 -1.01
CA GLU A 17 28.69 -3.96 -1.26
C GLU A 17 27.76 -4.93 -2.02
N ARG A 18 28.25 -5.57 -3.07
CA ARG A 18 27.47 -6.55 -3.86
C ARG A 18 26.98 -7.72 -3.02
N LEU A 19 27.82 -8.23 -2.12
CA LEU A 19 27.47 -9.36 -1.25
C LEU A 19 26.50 -8.91 -0.16
N ALA A 20 26.73 -7.78 0.48
CA ALA A 20 25.81 -7.19 1.46
C ALA A 20 24.43 -6.94 0.84
N TYR A 21 24.37 -6.43 -0.39
CA TYR A 21 23.14 -6.23 -1.14
C TYR A 21 22.42 -7.56 -1.42
N ALA A 22 23.12 -8.56 -1.95
CA ALA A 22 22.56 -9.87 -2.29
C ALA A 22 21.93 -10.55 -1.06
N ILE A 23 22.64 -10.57 0.06
CA ILE A 23 22.16 -11.14 1.32
C ILE A 23 20.94 -10.36 1.84
N THR A 24 21.01 -9.03 1.85
CA THR A 24 19.90 -8.18 2.30
C THR A 24 18.66 -8.37 1.42
N ARG A 25 18.84 -8.43 0.10
CA ARG A 25 17.75 -8.67 -0.85
C ARG A 25 17.12 -10.05 -0.62
N PHE A 26 17.93 -11.10 -0.53
CA PHE A 26 17.42 -12.46 -0.28
C PHE A 26 16.64 -12.52 1.04
N LYS A 27 17.21 -11.99 2.12
CA LYS A 27 16.53 -11.90 3.42
C LYS A 27 15.18 -11.19 3.29
N ASN A 28 15.14 -10.02 2.68
CA ASN A 28 13.92 -9.21 2.63
C ASN A 28 12.82 -9.86 1.77
N ILE A 29 13.19 -10.43 0.62
CA ILE A 29 12.25 -11.15 -0.25
C ILE A 29 11.68 -12.37 0.48
N THR A 30 12.54 -13.20 1.06
CA THR A 30 12.13 -14.43 1.74
C THR A 30 11.26 -14.13 2.96
N MET A 31 11.65 -13.16 3.79
CA MET A 31 10.85 -12.76 4.96
C MET A 31 9.48 -12.21 4.55
N GLN A 32 9.43 -11.38 3.52
CA GLN A 32 8.18 -10.81 3.05
C GLN A 32 7.24 -11.89 2.50
N ASP A 33 7.74 -12.82 1.71
CA ASP A 33 6.96 -13.94 1.17
C ASP A 33 6.43 -14.87 2.28
N LEU A 34 7.30 -15.26 3.21
CA LEU A 34 6.92 -16.09 4.35
C LEU A 34 5.87 -15.39 5.23
N MET A 35 6.06 -14.09 5.49
CA MET A 35 5.12 -13.31 6.29
C MET A 35 3.78 -13.18 5.60
N PHE A 36 3.76 -12.89 4.30
CA PHE A 36 2.53 -12.84 3.51
C PHE A 36 1.78 -14.17 3.53
N LYS A 37 2.47 -15.28 3.26
CA LYS A 37 1.88 -16.64 3.31
C LYS A 37 1.32 -16.97 4.69
N ARG A 38 2.04 -16.61 5.75
CA ARG A 38 1.61 -16.84 7.14
C ARG A 38 0.36 -16.03 7.50
N VAL A 39 0.32 -14.77 7.10
CA VAL A 39 -0.84 -13.89 7.29
C VAL A 39 -2.06 -14.41 6.54
N ARG A 40 -1.88 -14.80 5.27
CA ARG A 40 -2.97 -15.38 4.46
C ARG A 40 -3.49 -16.71 4.98
N LYS A 41 -2.62 -17.52 5.60
CA LYS A 41 -3.03 -18.79 6.21
C LYS A 41 -3.83 -18.62 7.51
N ASN A 42 -3.54 -17.58 8.30
CA ASN A 42 -4.17 -17.33 9.59
C ASN A 42 -4.52 -15.84 9.74
N PRO A 43 -5.47 -15.31 8.95
CA PRO A 43 -5.74 -13.87 8.88
C PRO A 43 -6.22 -13.30 10.22
N GLU A 44 -7.06 -14.02 10.96
CA GLU A 44 -7.56 -13.56 12.26
C GLU A 44 -6.44 -13.40 13.29
N LYS A 45 -5.52 -14.37 13.38
CA LYS A 45 -4.37 -14.23 14.28
C LYS A 45 -3.45 -13.08 13.88
N ALA A 46 -3.29 -12.87 12.57
CA ALA A 46 -2.51 -11.75 12.06
C ALA A 46 -3.21 -10.42 12.37
N LYS A 47 -4.54 -10.33 12.22
CA LYS A 47 -5.33 -9.16 12.60
C LYS A 47 -5.17 -8.85 14.09
N GLN A 48 -5.37 -9.84 14.95
CA GLN A 48 -5.20 -9.67 16.41
C GLN A 48 -3.79 -9.21 16.79
N PHE A 49 -2.75 -9.75 16.14
CA PHE A 49 -1.38 -9.31 16.36
C PHE A 49 -1.19 -7.83 15.98
N LEU A 50 -1.67 -7.43 14.79
CA LEU A 50 -1.55 -6.04 14.33
C LEU A 50 -2.34 -5.07 15.21
N LEU A 51 -3.55 -5.44 15.62
CA LEU A 51 -4.36 -4.64 16.54
C LEU A 51 -3.69 -4.51 17.92
N GLY A 52 -3.10 -5.59 18.42
CA GLY A 52 -2.33 -5.56 19.67
C GLY A 52 -1.11 -4.64 19.59
N GLU A 53 -0.39 -4.61 18.47
CA GLU A 53 0.70 -3.65 18.25
C GLU A 53 0.18 -2.20 18.16
N THR A 54 -0.94 -1.99 17.47
CA THR A 54 -1.60 -0.67 17.40
C THR A 54 -2.02 -0.18 18.79
N ALA A 55 -2.69 -1.02 19.56
CA ALA A 55 -3.12 -0.70 20.93
C ALA A 55 -1.93 -0.40 21.84
N ARG A 56 -0.83 -1.15 21.68
CA ARG A 56 0.39 -0.92 22.45
C ARG A 56 1.05 0.42 22.15
N ASN A 57 1.06 0.84 20.86
CA ASN A 57 1.62 2.13 20.46
C ASN A 57 0.73 3.32 20.85
N LEU A 58 -0.59 3.16 20.83
CA LEU A 58 -1.54 4.22 21.17
C LEU A 58 -1.83 4.33 22.68
N GLY A 59 -1.67 3.23 23.44
CA GLY A 59 -2.00 3.21 24.86
C GLY A 59 -3.45 3.65 25.13
N PRO A 60 -3.67 4.66 25.98
CA PRO A 60 -5.02 5.14 26.31
C PRO A 60 -5.77 5.80 25.15
N ASN A 61 -5.09 6.15 24.06
CA ASN A 61 -5.69 6.75 22.86
C ASN A 61 -6.23 5.69 21.88
N TYR A 62 -6.05 4.39 22.17
CA TYR A 62 -6.61 3.32 21.37
C TYR A 62 -8.12 3.19 21.59
N ASN A 63 -8.86 3.09 20.49
CA ASN A 63 -10.26 2.70 20.51
C ASN A 63 -10.57 1.78 19.33
N GLU A 64 -11.54 0.88 19.50
CA GLU A 64 -11.88 -0.10 18.49
C GLU A 64 -12.63 0.51 17.29
N THR A 65 -13.40 1.57 17.50
CA THR A 65 -14.18 2.22 16.46
C THR A 65 -13.29 2.74 15.33
N ASP A 66 -12.16 3.34 15.70
CA ASP A 66 -11.25 3.96 14.73
C ASP A 66 -10.16 3.03 14.20
N PHE A 67 -9.81 1.98 14.96
CA PHE A 67 -8.63 1.17 14.63
C PHE A 67 -8.92 -0.29 14.28
N VAL A 68 -10.17 -0.76 14.35
CA VAL A 68 -10.53 -2.12 13.93
C VAL A 68 -11.22 -2.11 12.56
N PRO A 69 -10.49 -2.40 11.47
CA PRO A 69 -11.09 -2.45 10.14
C PRO A 69 -12.01 -3.67 9.99
N PRO A 70 -13.08 -3.58 9.16
CA PRO A 70 -14.02 -4.68 8.92
C PRO A 70 -13.43 -5.82 8.05
N TYR A 71 -12.20 -5.70 7.60
CA TYR A 71 -11.54 -6.66 6.72
C TYR A 71 -10.26 -7.21 7.37
N ASN A 72 -9.74 -8.30 6.80
CA ASN A 72 -8.52 -8.93 7.25
C ASN A 72 -7.26 -8.36 6.55
N PRO A 73 -6.07 -8.52 7.16
CA PRO A 73 -4.83 -8.13 6.52
C PRO A 73 -4.65 -8.75 5.13
N TRP A 74 -4.27 -7.94 4.15
CA TRP A 74 -4.13 -8.29 2.72
C TRP A 74 -5.44 -8.59 1.95
N GLU A 75 -6.60 -8.40 2.53
CA GLU A 75 -7.85 -8.22 1.76
C GLU A 75 -7.91 -6.82 1.17
N GLN A 76 -7.34 -5.88 1.88
CA GLN A 76 -6.98 -4.55 1.40
C GLN A 76 -5.47 -4.35 1.56
N ARG A 77 -4.90 -3.34 0.88
CA ARG A 77 -3.48 -3.06 0.98
C ARG A 77 -3.09 -2.72 2.43
N LEU A 78 -2.11 -3.46 2.95
CA LEU A 78 -1.52 -3.16 4.24
C LEU A 78 -0.45 -2.09 4.09
N CYS A 79 -0.73 -0.88 4.58
CA CYS A 79 0.23 0.21 4.61
C CYS A 79 1.08 0.16 5.88
N LEU A 80 2.34 0.53 5.75
CA LEU A 80 3.29 0.56 6.86
C LEU A 80 3.54 2.01 7.26
N VAL A 81 3.50 2.28 8.56
CA VAL A 81 3.93 3.54 9.15
C VAL A 81 5.36 3.39 9.62
N PRO A 82 6.34 4.13 9.04
CA PRO A 82 7.72 4.10 9.52
C PRO A 82 7.81 4.72 10.92
N ASP A 83 8.69 4.15 11.76
CA ASP A 83 9.09 4.69 13.07
C ASP A 83 7.93 5.11 14.00
N ALA A 84 6.71 4.62 13.75
CA ALA A 84 5.49 4.93 14.52
C ALA A 84 5.02 6.40 14.49
N ASP A 85 5.50 7.23 13.57
CA ASP A 85 5.22 8.68 13.48
C ASP A 85 3.73 9.05 13.62
N PHE A 86 2.85 8.24 13.04
CA PHE A 86 1.40 8.45 13.11
C PHE A 86 0.87 8.29 14.54
N PHE A 87 1.32 7.27 15.26
CA PHE A 87 0.91 7.01 16.64
C PHE A 87 1.48 8.07 17.58
N ASP A 88 2.71 8.50 17.34
CA ASP A 88 3.35 9.57 18.11
C ASP A 88 2.63 10.91 17.93
N ALA A 89 2.12 11.19 16.73
CA ALA A 89 1.32 12.39 16.48
C ALA A 89 0.00 12.38 17.26
N ILE A 90 -0.68 11.22 17.34
CA ILE A 90 -1.92 11.04 18.11
C ILE A 90 -1.63 11.16 19.61
N ASN A 91 -0.60 10.49 20.10
CA ASN A 91 -0.22 10.53 21.52
C ASN A 91 0.20 11.93 21.98
N ALA A 92 0.76 12.72 21.07
CA ALA A 92 1.11 14.12 21.33
C ALA A 92 -0.07 15.09 21.16
N GLY A 93 -1.28 14.62 20.87
CA GLY A 93 -2.47 15.45 20.63
C GLY A 93 -2.42 16.31 19.37
N ARG A 94 -1.49 16.01 18.43
CA ARG A 94 -1.31 16.73 17.16
C ARG A 94 -2.13 16.14 16.01
N ALA A 95 -2.70 14.96 16.19
CA ALA A 95 -3.56 14.29 15.24
C ALA A 95 -4.70 13.56 15.96
N SER A 96 -5.81 13.38 15.28
CA SER A 96 -6.93 12.54 15.74
C SER A 96 -7.49 11.73 14.59
N VAL A 97 -8.15 10.63 14.92
CA VAL A 97 -8.88 9.80 13.95
C VAL A 97 -10.37 9.90 14.27
N VAL A 98 -11.18 10.02 13.23
CA VAL A 98 -12.63 9.99 13.35
C VAL A 98 -13.18 9.10 12.25
N THR A 99 -13.84 8.02 12.64
CA THR A 99 -14.46 7.07 11.72
C THR A 99 -15.94 7.35 11.61
N ASP A 100 -16.33 7.98 10.50
CA ASP A 100 -17.73 8.30 10.19
C ASP A 100 -17.91 8.54 8.69
N HIS A 101 -19.16 8.65 8.27
CA HIS A 101 -19.51 9.07 6.92
C HIS A 101 -19.61 10.59 6.82
N ILE A 102 -19.00 11.15 5.79
CA ILE A 102 -19.15 12.58 5.48
C ILE A 102 -20.60 12.81 4.97
N ASP A 103 -21.27 13.78 5.54
CA ASP A 103 -22.56 14.27 5.05
C ASP A 103 -22.37 15.39 4.05
N SER A 104 -21.69 16.46 4.47
CA SER A 104 -21.45 17.62 3.63
C SER A 104 -20.21 18.40 4.08
N PHE A 105 -19.77 19.32 3.23
CA PHE A 105 -18.75 20.32 3.53
C PHE A 105 -19.42 21.68 3.69
N ASP A 106 -18.91 22.50 4.62
CA ASP A 106 -19.33 23.88 4.76
C ASP A 106 -18.13 24.83 4.86
N ALA A 107 -18.37 26.10 5.13
CA ALA A 107 -17.32 27.13 5.17
C ALA A 107 -16.32 26.94 6.33
N THR A 108 -16.64 26.14 7.32
CA THR A 108 -15.84 25.93 8.53
C THR A 108 -15.27 24.53 8.66
N GLY A 109 -15.68 23.58 7.81
CA GLY A 109 -15.16 22.22 7.87
C GLY A 109 -16.03 21.14 7.27
N ILE A 110 -16.16 20.02 8.00
CA ILE A 110 -16.81 18.81 7.54
C ILE A 110 -17.93 18.42 8.50
N LYS A 111 -19.15 18.25 7.96
CA LYS A 111 -20.28 17.67 8.69
C LYS A 111 -20.33 16.17 8.50
N LEU A 112 -20.47 15.45 9.58
CA LEU A 112 -20.57 13.98 9.58
C LEU A 112 -22.03 13.53 9.76
N LYS A 113 -22.35 12.34 9.28
CA LYS A 113 -23.72 11.79 9.42
C LYS A 113 -24.13 11.53 10.86
N SER A 114 -23.19 11.36 11.77
CA SER A 114 -23.45 11.31 13.23
C SER A 114 -23.94 12.65 13.82
N GLY A 115 -23.86 13.73 13.04
CA GLY A 115 -24.12 15.10 13.52
C GLY A 115 -22.88 15.81 14.08
N LYS A 116 -21.73 15.13 14.18
CA LYS A 116 -20.45 15.75 14.57
C LYS A 116 -19.95 16.68 13.47
N HIS A 117 -19.37 17.81 13.84
CA HIS A 117 -18.66 18.72 12.96
C HIS A 117 -17.16 18.65 13.23
N LEU A 118 -16.37 18.66 12.17
CA LEU A 118 -14.91 18.72 12.23
C LEU A 118 -14.47 20.05 11.64
N ASP A 119 -14.01 20.96 12.49
CA ASP A 119 -13.46 22.24 12.05
C ASP A 119 -12.16 22.01 11.27
N ALA A 120 -12.03 22.69 10.13
CA ALA A 120 -10.85 22.58 9.28
C ALA A 120 -10.64 23.82 8.43
N ASP A 121 -9.43 24.37 8.46
CA ASP A 121 -8.98 25.46 7.58
C ASP A 121 -8.59 24.91 6.19
N ILE A 122 -8.08 23.68 6.14
CA ILE A 122 -7.65 23.00 4.92
C ILE A 122 -8.19 21.58 4.92
N ILE A 123 -8.84 21.19 3.83
CA ILE A 123 -9.34 19.83 3.62
C ILE A 123 -8.56 19.19 2.48
N VAL A 124 -7.93 18.04 2.75
CA VAL A 124 -7.21 17.24 1.75
C VAL A 124 -7.99 15.97 1.49
N THR A 125 -8.50 15.82 0.26
CA THR A 125 -9.20 14.59 -0.14
C THR A 125 -8.21 13.51 -0.55
N ALA A 126 -8.25 12.37 0.12
CA ALA A 126 -7.43 11.19 -0.16
C ALA A 126 -8.29 9.91 -0.25
N THR A 127 -9.44 10.02 -0.90
CA THR A 127 -10.50 9.01 -0.96
C THR A 127 -10.26 7.89 -1.96
N GLY A 128 -9.05 7.79 -2.49
CA GLY A 128 -8.66 6.80 -3.49
C GLY A 128 -8.71 7.34 -4.92
N LEU A 129 -8.46 6.44 -5.87
CA LEU A 129 -8.33 6.76 -7.29
C LEU A 129 -9.30 5.93 -8.11
N SER A 130 -9.89 6.54 -9.13
CA SER A 130 -10.53 5.80 -10.21
C SER A 130 -9.47 5.38 -11.22
N LEU A 131 -9.27 4.07 -11.37
CA LEU A 131 -8.24 3.54 -12.27
C LEU A 131 -8.67 3.81 -13.73
N ALA A 132 -7.87 4.58 -14.45
CA ALA A 132 -7.99 4.78 -15.89
C ALA A 132 -6.84 4.06 -16.58
N PHE A 133 -7.10 2.87 -17.14
CA PHE A 133 -6.08 2.14 -17.88
C PHE A 133 -5.53 2.97 -19.03
N ALA A 134 -4.20 2.96 -19.23
CA ALA A 134 -3.49 3.71 -20.27
C ALA A 134 -3.89 5.20 -20.37
N GLY A 135 -4.33 5.83 -19.26
CA GLY A 135 -4.75 7.23 -19.26
C GLY A 135 -5.98 7.52 -20.15
N LYS A 136 -6.82 6.53 -20.41
CA LYS A 136 -7.97 6.56 -21.35
C LYS A 136 -7.57 6.69 -22.81
N ILE A 137 -6.34 6.35 -23.19
CA ILE A 137 -5.93 6.30 -24.60
C ILE A 137 -6.74 5.22 -25.30
N ALA A 138 -7.39 5.58 -26.41
CA ALA A 138 -8.05 4.62 -27.28
C ALA A 138 -7.01 3.89 -28.14
N ILE A 139 -6.96 2.57 -28.00
CA ILE A 139 -6.04 1.70 -28.75
C ILE A 139 -6.84 0.85 -29.72
N SER A 140 -6.37 0.74 -30.96
CA SER A 140 -6.94 -0.14 -31.98
C SER A 140 -5.86 -0.97 -32.65
N VAL A 141 -6.20 -2.18 -33.06
CA VAL A 141 -5.35 -3.09 -33.86
C VAL A 141 -6.10 -3.35 -35.15
N ASP A 142 -5.48 -3.03 -36.29
CA ASP A 142 -6.08 -3.15 -37.63
C ASP A 142 -7.48 -2.49 -37.74
N GLY A 143 -7.61 -1.30 -37.12
CA GLY A 143 -8.85 -0.51 -37.10
C GLY A 143 -9.93 -1.02 -36.15
N LYS A 144 -9.69 -2.11 -35.38
CA LYS A 144 -10.61 -2.64 -34.39
C LYS A 144 -10.24 -2.14 -33.01
N PRO A 145 -11.17 -1.54 -32.26
CA PRO A 145 -10.89 -1.11 -30.87
C PRO A 145 -10.49 -2.29 -29.98
N VAL A 146 -9.52 -2.08 -29.11
CA VAL A 146 -9.10 -3.05 -28.09
C VAL A 146 -9.92 -2.85 -26.83
N ASP A 147 -10.59 -3.91 -26.38
CA ASP A 147 -11.20 -3.98 -25.07
C ASP A 147 -10.26 -4.69 -24.10
N PHE A 148 -9.56 -3.94 -23.28
CA PHE A 148 -8.61 -4.49 -22.28
C PHE A 148 -9.28 -5.33 -21.20
N GLY A 149 -10.58 -5.19 -20.97
CA GLY A 149 -11.34 -6.03 -20.03
C GLY A 149 -11.44 -7.48 -20.49
N HIS A 150 -11.29 -7.74 -21.80
CA HIS A 150 -11.37 -9.06 -22.42
C HIS A 150 -10.01 -9.56 -22.94
N THR A 151 -8.88 -8.97 -22.51
CA THR A 151 -7.53 -9.42 -22.87
C THR A 151 -6.87 -10.17 -21.71
N PHE A 152 -6.05 -11.17 -22.04
CA PHE A 152 -5.15 -11.78 -21.08
C PHE A 152 -3.89 -10.95 -20.93
N TYR A 153 -3.41 -10.82 -19.70
CA TYR A 153 -2.22 -10.07 -19.36
C TYR A 153 -1.06 -11.03 -19.07
N TYR A 154 -0.24 -11.26 -20.10
CA TYR A 154 0.87 -12.18 -20.04
C TYR A 154 2.09 -11.55 -19.36
N ARG A 155 2.68 -12.24 -18.41
CA ARG A 155 3.85 -11.81 -17.60
C ARG A 155 3.72 -10.40 -17.01
N ASN A 156 2.49 -9.92 -16.88
CA ASN A 156 2.17 -8.57 -16.42
C ASN A 156 2.85 -7.44 -17.23
N CYS A 157 2.97 -7.63 -18.53
CA CYS A 157 3.48 -6.61 -19.44
C CYS A 157 2.90 -6.67 -20.85
N MET A 158 2.38 -7.80 -21.30
CA MET A 158 1.86 -7.96 -22.67
C MET A 158 0.40 -8.36 -22.67
N PHE A 159 -0.34 -7.92 -23.68
CA PHE A 159 -1.78 -8.19 -23.82
C PHE A 159 -2.04 -9.13 -25.00
N SER A 160 -2.94 -10.10 -24.80
CA SER A 160 -3.36 -10.97 -25.90
C SER A 160 -3.99 -10.17 -27.02
N ASN A 161 -3.66 -10.52 -28.27
CA ASN A 161 -4.15 -9.85 -29.48
C ASN A 161 -3.79 -8.35 -29.61
N VAL A 162 -2.83 -7.87 -28.83
CA VAL A 162 -2.31 -6.50 -28.94
C VAL A 162 -0.80 -6.55 -29.16
N PRO A 163 -0.35 -6.69 -30.43
CA PRO A 163 1.08 -6.77 -30.74
C PRO A 163 1.79 -5.44 -30.45
N ASN A 164 3.09 -5.51 -30.18
CA ASN A 164 3.96 -4.35 -30.04
C ASN A 164 3.57 -3.38 -28.93
N LEU A 165 2.72 -3.79 -27.99
CA LEU A 165 2.37 -3.02 -26.81
C LEU A 165 2.82 -3.77 -25.54
N ALA A 166 3.63 -3.10 -24.77
CA ALA A 166 3.94 -3.52 -23.42
C ALA A 166 3.50 -2.46 -22.41
N GLY A 167 2.80 -2.89 -21.38
CA GLY A 167 2.36 -2.02 -20.29
C GLY A 167 2.86 -2.59 -18.95
N VAL A 168 3.46 -1.78 -18.11
CA VAL A 168 3.95 -2.23 -16.81
C VAL A 168 2.98 -1.84 -15.73
N PHE A 169 2.46 -2.85 -15.02
CA PHE A 169 1.74 -2.67 -13.77
C PHE A 169 2.63 -3.13 -12.62
N GLY A 170 2.81 -2.29 -11.62
CA GLY A 170 3.68 -2.58 -10.50
C GLY A 170 3.16 -3.67 -9.56
N TYR A 171 3.85 -3.89 -8.47
CA TYR A 171 3.39 -4.80 -7.42
C TYR A 171 2.30 -4.16 -6.57
N ILE A 172 1.32 -4.95 -6.15
CA ILE A 172 0.27 -4.51 -5.22
C ILE A 172 0.85 -4.29 -3.81
N ASN A 173 1.85 -5.08 -3.44
CA ASN A 173 2.41 -5.15 -2.09
C ASN A 173 3.88 -4.70 -1.98
N ALA A 174 4.42 -4.12 -3.04
CA ALA A 174 5.81 -3.63 -3.08
C ALA A 174 5.93 -2.37 -3.96
N SER A 175 7.14 -1.80 -4.05
CA SER A 175 7.39 -0.65 -4.93
C SER A 175 7.16 -1.02 -6.40
N TRP A 176 6.49 -0.15 -7.13
CA TRP A 176 6.25 -0.30 -8.56
C TRP A 176 7.53 -0.33 -9.38
N THR A 177 8.53 0.46 -8.99
CA THR A 177 9.81 0.56 -9.69
C THR A 177 10.55 -0.76 -9.78
N LEU A 178 10.46 -1.60 -8.74
CA LEU A 178 11.11 -2.92 -8.75
C LEU A 178 10.61 -3.83 -9.88
N ARG A 179 9.36 -3.68 -10.28
CA ARG A 179 8.80 -4.45 -11.37
C ARG A 179 9.08 -3.83 -12.72
N VAL A 180 9.13 -2.50 -12.79
CA VAL A 180 9.47 -1.77 -14.02
C VAL A 180 10.85 -2.19 -14.50
N ASP A 181 11.84 -2.26 -13.62
CA ASP A 181 13.19 -2.70 -13.96
C ASP A 181 13.22 -4.12 -14.53
N ILE A 182 12.55 -5.09 -13.84
CA ILE A 182 12.49 -6.49 -14.28
C ILE A 182 11.78 -6.63 -15.63
N VAL A 183 10.69 -5.90 -15.83
CA VAL A 183 9.94 -5.93 -17.09
C VAL A 183 10.72 -5.23 -18.19
N GLY A 184 11.42 -4.14 -17.89
CA GLY A 184 12.30 -3.47 -18.82
C GLY A 184 13.38 -4.40 -19.37
N GLU A 185 14.10 -5.13 -18.51
CA GLU A 185 15.10 -6.13 -18.90
C GLU A 185 14.50 -7.30 -19.71
N TYR A 186 13.23 -7.61 -19.50
CA TYR A 186 12.57 -8.69 -20.23
C TYR A 186 12.10 -8.28 -21.65
N ILE A 187 11.77 -7.01 -21.85
CA ILE A 187 11.25 -6.49 -23.11
C ILE A 187 12.39 -6.07 -24.08
N THR A 188 13.51 -5.63 -23.54
CA THR A 188 14.70 -5.16 -24.30
C THR A 188 15.67 -6.28 -24.56
#